data_49fc63f44f17ef584c2bf40b9297cf37
#
_entry.id   49fc63f44f17ef584c2bf40b9297cf37
#
_cell.length_a   1.000
_cell.length_b   1.000
_cell.length_c   1.000
_cell.angle_alpha   90.00
_cell.angle_beta   90.00
_cell.angle_gamma   90.00
#
_symmetry.space_group_name_H-M   'P 1'
#
loop_
_entity.id
_entity.type
_entity.pdbx_description
1 polymer ?
#
loop_
_entity_poly.entity_id
_entity_poly.type
_entity_poly.pdbx_seq_one_letter_code
_entity_poly.pdbx_strand_id
1 'polypeptide(L)'
;MSANPAANFATALIERHRFEEAFVFWHARHADDAPGALAALASLSRQATRERQHQLAAGYHAMHTALRRGSRWYPGMLADRLLPLADVAVSSHRLRHDAAQLAYLHQLGVLGDAFPPIIARYRRLAARLESRLERHDLLSTDEQDAIDEAYDRIIHLRPTPCVAQAFSSHALAAARRPPPTHGIVVIDDFLSPHALDELWRFCVQSTIWFGEQGHGRLAATYDHGFNCPLLVQVAHGVFGDDRQLLGVRAGKHPPRLPGESLHGAVEGLKVQLWLTPDTANLDQAKGGLVIRDHEGRTRHIPYRQNRAVLFDARLAHGAASCHFRDDHASARIEVAMLYAGTGGYSTPSSRMAAISSSP
;
A
#
# COMPACT_ATOMS: atom_id res chain seq x y z
N MET A 1 10.59 10.50 30.13
CA MET A 1 11.36 9.88 29.03
C MET A 1 12.24 10.95 28.43
N SER A 2 13.57 10.83 28.53
CA SER A 2 14.52 11.81 27.98
C SER A 2 14.40 11.82 26.47
N ALA A 3 14.04 12.96 25.89
CA ALA A 3 13.98 13.15 24.43
C ALA A 3 15.39 12.87 23.86
N ASN A 4 15.49 11.95 22.94
CA ASN A 4 16.76 11.64 22.25
C ASN A 4 17.15 12.84 21.37
N PRO A 5 18.22 13.60 21.67
CA PRO A 5 18.58 14.79 20.92
C PRO A 5 18.76 14.55 19.41
N ALA A 6 19.22 13.35 19.06
CA ALA A 6 19.41 12.94 17.67
C ALA A 6 18.10 12.75 16.92
N ALA A 7 17.04 12.21 17.59
CA ALA A 7 15.72 12.11 17.00
C ALA A 7 15.10 13.49 16.76
N ASN A 8 15.30 14.43 17.68
CA ASN A 8 14.83 15.81 17.53
C ASN A 8 15.48 16.54 16.34
N PHE A 9 16.77 16.30 16.10
CA PHE A 9 17.47 16.86 14.96
C PHE A 9 16.90 16.35 13.62
N ALA A 10 16.74 15.04 13.49
CA ALA A 10 16.17 14.45 12.28
C ALA A 10 14.70 14.88 12.06
N THR A 11 13.91 15.02 13.13
CA THR A 11 12.55 15.58 13.08
C THR A 11 12.56 16.98 12.49
N ALA A 12 13.42 17.87 13.00
CA ALA A 12 13.54 19.24 12.49
C ALA A 12 13.95 19.30 11.01
N LEU A 13 14.73 18.35 10.53
CA LEU A 13 15.07 18.23 9.10
C LEU A 13 13.85 17.85 8.25
N ILE A 14 13.07 16.87 8.69
CA ILE A 14 11.85 16.45 7.99
C ILE A 14 10.81 17.59 7.96
N GLU A 15 10.60 18.28 9.06
CA GLU A 15 9.70 19.43 9.16
C GLU A 15 10.09 20.59 8.21
N ARG A 16 11.38 20.75 7.96
CA ARG A 16 11.93 21.76 7.05
C ARG A 16 12.07 21.24 5.60
N HIS A 17 11.48 20.11 5.28
CA HIS A 17 11.59 19.44 3.96
C HIS A 17 13.04 19.14 3.52
N ARG A 18 13.99 19.03 4.44
CA ARG A 18 15.39 18.66 4.19
C ARG A 18 15.54 17.12 4.22
N PHE A 19 14.80 16.43 3.34
CA PHE A 19 14.71 14.96 3.34
C PHE A 19 16.04 14.28 3.09
N GLU A 20 16.89 14.82 2.22
CA GLU A 20 18.21 14.25 1.93
C GLU A 20 19.10 14.20 3.18
N GLU A 21 19.11 15.28 3.94
CA GLU A 21 19.92 15.33 5.16
C GLU A 21 19.34 14.46 6.28
N ALA A 22 18.02 14.40 6.40
CA ALA A 22 17.35 13.45 7.28
C ALA A 22 17.65 12.02 6.90
N PHE A 23 17.69 11.73 5.59
CA PHE A 23 18.04 10.40 5.07
C PHE A 23 19.50 10.05 5.41
N VAL A 24 20.46 10.94 5.16
CA VAL A 24 21.87 10.71 5.52
C VAL A 24 22.03 10.38 7.00
N PHE A 25 21.35 11.11 7.87
CA PHE A 25 21.35 10.85 9.30
C PHE A 25 20.83 9.45 9.66
N TRP A 26 19.66 9.09 9.13
CA TRP A 26 19.04 7.78 9.39
C TRP A 26 19.81 6.63 8.73
N HIS A 27 20.41 6.87 7.56
CA HIS A 27 21.23 5.89 6.87
C HIS A 27 22.49 5.57 7.66
N ALA A 28 23.19 6.58 8.21
CA ALA A 28 24.33 6.35 9.06
C ALA A 28 23.96 5.51 10.30
N ARG A 29 22.84 5.88 10.96
CA ARG A 29 22.33 5.12 12.10
C ARG A 29 21.88 3.70 11.74
N HIS A 30 21.35 3.48 10.56
CA HIS A 30 20.97 2.16 10.06
C HIS A 30 22.20 1.28 9.78
N ALA A 31 23.30 1.87 9.34
CA ALA A 31 24.56 1.13 9.14
C ALA A 31 25.10 0.56 10.46
N ASP A 32 24.90 1.28 11.58
CA ASP A 32 25.35 0.84 12.92
C ASP A 32 24.35 -0.13 13.57
N ASP A 33 23.05 0.14 13.45
CA ASP A 33 21.96 -0.66 14.05
C ASP A 33 20.70 -0.59 13.18
N ALA A 34 20.61 -1.42 12.17
CA ALA A 34 19.49 -1.45 11.24
C ALA A 34 18.12 -1.73 11.91
N PRO A 35 17.96 -2.74 12.78
CA PRO A 35 16.71 -2.98 13.47
C PRO A 35 16.29 -1.81 14.34
N GLY A 36 17.23 -1.23 15.10
CA GLY A 36 16.96 -0.11 15.98
C GLY A 36 16.57 1.17 15.23
N ALA A 37 17.21 1.47 14.10
CA ALA A 37 16.89 2.61 13.26
C ALA A 37 15.48 2.49 12.66
N LEU A 38 15.13 1.33 12.09
CA LEU A 38 13.80 1.07 11.53
C LEU A 38 12.71 1.10 12.61
N ALA A 39 12.96 0.50 13.78
CA ALA A 39 12.02 0.54 14.90
C ALA A 39 11.80 1.96 15.44
N ALA A 40 12.85 2.80 15.50
CA ALA A 40 12.74 4.20 15.91
C ALA A 40 11.89 5.02 14.91
N LEU A 41 12.14 4.88 13.61
CA LEU A 41 11.35 5.55 12.57
C LEU A 41 9.87 5.15 12.61
N ALA A 42 9.59 3.86 12.76
CA ALA A 42 8.22 3.36 12.91
C ALA A 42 7.54 3.91 14.17
N SER A 43 8.27 4.06 15.29
CA SER A 43 7.76 4.67 16.51
C SER A 43 7.44 6.16 16.34
N LEU A 44 8.35 6.91 15.75
CA LEU A 44 8.17 8.34 15.46
C LEU A 44 7.00 8.59 14.51
N SER A 45 6.85 7.76 13.49
CA SER A 45 5.72 7.84 12.57
C SER A 45 4.39 7.61 13.29
N ARG A 46 4.29 6.60 14.15
CA ARG A 46 3.10 6.34 14.96
C ARG A 46 2.78 7.50 15.93
N GLN A 47 3.81 8.12 16.51
CA GLN A 47 3.62 9.28 17.36
C GLN A 47 3.08 10.48 16.56
N ALA A 48 3.73 10.86 15.46
CA ALA A 48 3.32 11.97 14.60
C ALA A 48 1.88 11.73 14.05
N THR A 49 1.53 10.48 13.78
CA THR A 49 0.19 10.08 13.39
C THR A 49 -0.85 10.38 14.48
N ARG A 50 -0.59 10.00 15.75
CA ARG A 50 -1.49 10.28 16.88
C ARG A 50 -1.64 11.79 17.11
N GLU A 51 -0.58 12.53 16.89
CA GLU A 51 -0.54 14.01 17.02
C GLU A 51 -1.12 14.73 15.80
N ARG A 52 -1.67 14.00 14.82
CA ARG A 52 -2.24 14.52 13.56
C ARG A 52 -1.25 15.34 12.72
N GLN A 53 0.03 15.10 12.89
CA GLN A 53 1.11 15.70 12.10
C GLN A 53 1.32 14.89 10.81
N HIS A 54 0.35 14.91 9.89
CA HIS A 54 0.27 14.01 8.73
C HIS A 54 1.51 14.07 7.82
N GLN A 55 2.03 15.26 7.60
CA GLN A 55 3.26 15.46 6.80
C GLN A 55 4.47 14.80 7.46
N LEU A 56 4.63 15.02 8.77
CA LEU A 56 5.74 14.47 9.54
C LEU A 56 5.65 12.93 9.61
N ALA A 57 4.44 12.39 9.85
CA ALA A 57 4.20 10.96 9.84
C ALA A 57 4.60 10.32 8.49
N ALA A 58 4.16 10.94 7.37
CA ALA A 58 4.54 10.50 6.03
C ALA A 58 6.05 10.62 5.78
N GLY A 59 6.70 11.67 6.28
CA GLY A 59 8.14 11.84 6.21
C GLY A 59 8.92 10.71 6.89
N TYR A 60 8.52 10.33 8.10
CA TYR A 60 9.13 9.19 8.80
C TYR A 60 8.91 7.87 8.08
N HIS A 61 7.70 7.65 7.52
CA HIS A 61 7.44 6.47 6.70
C HIS A 61 8.29 6.46 5.43
N ALA A 62 8.44 7.61 4.76
CA ALA A 62 9.31 7.73 3.60
C ALA A 62 10.77 7.38 3.92
N MET A 63 11.29 7.84 5.07
CA MET A 63 12.64 7.48 5.53
C MET A 63 12.76 5.98 5.82
N HIS A 64 11.82 5.40 6.54
CA HIS A 64 11.76 3.97 6.81
C HIS A 64 11.77 3.16 5.50
N THR A 65 10.92 3.55 4.57
CA THR A 65 10.79 2.91 3.26
C THR A 65 12.06 3.05 2.43
N ALA A 66 12.67 4.25 2.41
CA ALA A 66 13.91 4.50 1.67
C ALA A 66 15.07 3.65 2.19
N LEU A 67 15.22 3.51 3.51
CA LEU A 67 16.23 2.64 4.11
C LEU A 67 16.01 1.16 3.75
N ARG A 68 14.76 0.74 3.65
CA ARG A 68 14.42 -0.66 3.42
C ARG A 68 14.33 -1.04 1.95
N ARG A 69 13.81 -0.13 1.10
CA ARG A 69 13.43 -0.39 -0.30
C ARG A 69 14.00 0.62 -1.29
N GLY A 70 14.85 1.52 -0.86
CA GLY A 70 15.36 2.57 -1.72
C GLY A 70 16.18 2.07 -2.90
N SER A 71 16.35 2.90 -3.91
CA SER A 71 17.19 2.67 -5.06
C SER A 71 17.95 3.93 -5.46
N ARG A 72 18.95 3.79 -6.30
CA ARG A 72 19.70 4.93 -6.88
C ARG A 72 18.82 5.91 -7.66
N TRP A 73 17.62 5.50 -8.05
CA TRP A 73 16.65 6.31 -8.78
C TRP A 73 15.75 7.14 -7.87
N TYR A 74 15.66 6.78 -6.60
CA TYR A 74 14.82 7.45 -5.64
C TYR A 74 15.52 8.67 -5.06
N PRO A 75 14.91 9.89 -5.11
CA PRO A 75 15.47 11.08 -4.51
C PRO A 75 15.76 10.88 -3.01
N GLY A 76 16.93 11.28 -2.54
CA GLY A 76 17.36 11.09 -1.15
C GLY A 76 18.16 9.81 -0.91
N MET A 77 18.40 9.01 -1.94
CA MET A 77 19.35 7.89 -1.89
C MET A 77 20.72 8.33 -2.36
N LEU A 78 21.74 8.00 -1.57
CA LEU A 78 23.12 8.07 -2.03
C LEU A 78 23.36 6.89 -2.98
N ALA A 79 23.70 7.19 -4.25
CA ALA A 79 23.78 6.24 -5.35
C ALA A 79 24.66 5.00 -5.05
N ASP A 80 25.68 5.17 -4.21
CA ASP A 80 26.70 4.15 -3.92
C ASP A 80 26.34 3.20 -2.77
N ARG A 81 25.12 3.33 -2.17
CA ARG A 81 24.76 2.63 -0.94
C ARG A 81 23.42 1.92 -1.03
N LEU A 82 23.23 1.17 -2.11
CA LEU A 82 22.09 0.25 -2.19
C LEU A 82 22.27 -0.85 -1.14
N LEU A 83 21.26 -1.01 -0.28
CA LEU A 83 21.23 -2.17 0.60
C LEU A 83 21.04 -3.43 -0.25
N PRO A 84 21.76 -4.52 0.03
CA PRO A 84 21.55 -5.78 -0.67
C PRO A 84 20.09 -6.19 -0.57
N LEU A 85 19.54 -6.72 -1.65
CA LEU A 85 18.25 -7.41 -1.59
C LEU A 85 18.51 -8.74 -0.87
N ALA A 86 17.94 -8.91 0.32
CA ALA A 86 17.92 -10.23 0.95
C ALA A 86 16.96 -11.12 0.15
N ASP A 87 17.34 -12.35 -0.14
CA ASP A 87 16.59 -13.48 -0.74
C ASP A 87 15.16 -13.15 -1.21
N VAL A 88 15.06 -12.29 -2.25
CA VAL A 88 13.75 -11.88 -2.76
C VAL A 88 13.31 -12.88 -3.81
N ALA A 89 12.18 -13.53 -3.54
CA ALA A 89 11.55 -14.38 -4.54
C ALA A 89 11.10 -13.56 -5.75
N VAL A 90 11.43 -14.03 -6.94
CA VAL A 90 11.06 -13.38 -8.20
C VAL A 90 9.98 -14.20 -8.88
N SER A 91 8.86 -13.55 -9.20
CA SER A 91 7.76 -14.19 -9.93
C SER A 91 7.51 -13.54 -11.28
N SER A 92 6.95 -14.33 -12.20
CA SER A 92 6.54 -13.82 -13.51
C SER A 92 5.47 -12.73 -13.40
N HIS A 93 4.54 -12.87 -12.46
CA HIS A 93 3.47 -11.87 -12.22
C HIS A 93 4.03 -10.55 -11.76
N ARG A 94 4.96 -10.56 -10.80
CA ARG A 94 5.58 -9.36 -10.28
C ARG A 94 6.40 -8.66 -11.35
N LEU A 95 7.22 -9.39 -12.10
CA LEU A 95 8.01 -8.81 -13.19
C LEU A 95 7.14 -8.20 -14.30
N ARG A 96 6.03 -8.83 -14.65
CA ARG A 96 5.07 -8.24 -15.61
C ARG A 96 4.48 -6.95 -15.10
N HIS A 97 4.02 -6.97 -13.86
CA HIS A 97 3.49 -5.75 -13.23
C HIS A 97 4.53 -4.64 -13.22
N ASP A 98 5.75 -4.91 -12.76
CA ASP A 98 6.80 -3.90 -12.66
C ASP A 98 7.21 -3.38 -14.04
N ALA A 99 7.31 -4.27 -15.06
CA ALA A 99 7.54 -3.84 -16.44
C ALA A 99 6.43 -2.94 -16.99
N ALA A 100 5.18 -3.25 -16.69
CA ALA A 100 4.03 -2.43 -17.10
C ALA A 100 4.02 -1.08 -16.38
N GLN A 101 4.32 -1.05 -15.07
CA GLN A 101 4.40 0.17 -14.28
C GLN A 101 5.55 1.08 -14.73
N LEU A 102 6.75 0.54 -14.92
CA LEU A 102 7.89 1.30 -15.40
C LEU A 102 7.64 1.85 -16.81
N ALA A 103 7.02 1.06 -17.70
CA ALA A 103 6.62 1.52 -19.02
C ALA A 103 5.61 2.67 -18.95
N TYR A 104 4.61 2.56 -18.09
CA TYR A 104 3.63 3.63 -17.86
C TYR A 104 4.29 4.91 -17.35
N LEU A 105 5.19 4.81 -16.37
CA LEU A 105 5.92 5.97 -15.84
C LEU A 105 6.85 6.60 -16.88
N HIS A 106 7.50 5.78 -17.71
CA HIS A 106 8.31 6.27 -18.83
C HIS A 106 7.45 7.02 -19.88
N GLN A 107 6.27 6.49 -20.23
CA GLN A 107 5.33 7.16 -21.14
C GLN A 107 4.83 8.49 -20.60
N LEU A 108 4.72 8.63 -19.27
CA LEU A 108 4.38 9.89 -18.60
C LEU A 108 5.56 10.88 -18.52
N GLY A 109 6.75 10.49 -19.00
CA GLY A 109 7.95 11.32 -18.86
C GLY A 109 8.51 11.41 -17.44
N VAL A 110 8.04 10.56 -16.53
CA VAL A 110 8.52 10.50 -15.13
C VAL A 110 9.87 9.79 -15.05
N LEU A 111 10.09 8.78 -15.89
CA LEU A 111 11.34 8.02 -15.97
C LEU A 111 12.08 8.33 -17.28
N GLY A 112 13.39 8.47 -17.17
CA GLY A 112 14.27 8.75 -18.33
C GLY A 112 14.65 7.50 -19.14
N ASP A 113 15.54 7.70 -20.12
CA ASP A 113 15.93 6.71 -21.14
C ASP A 113 16.72 5.51 -20.60
N ALA A 114 17.13 5.52 -19.35
CA ALA A 114 17.73 4.37 -18.71
C ALA A 114 16.76 3.19 -18.46
N PHE A 115 15.45 3.45 -18.49
CA PHE A 115 14.44 2.44 -18.14
C PHE A 115 13.97 1.51 -19.26
N PRO A 116 13.90 1.90 -20.55
CA PRO A 116 13.49 0.98 -21.61
C PRO A 116 14.27 -0.36 -21.64
N PRO A 117 15.60 -0.40 -21.44
CA PRO A 117 16.33 -1.66 -21.34
C PRO A 117 15.91 -2.53 -20.14
N ILE A 118 15.64 -1.91 -18.98
CA ILE A 118 15.16 -2.60 -17.76
C ILE A 118 13.77 -3.20 -18.02
N ILE A 119 12.86 -2.42 -18.59
CA ILE A 119 11.50 -2.85 -18.96
C ILE A 119 11.55 -4.06 -19.91
N ALA A 120 12.38 -3.98 -20.97
CA ALA A 120 12.53 -5.07 -21.92
C ALA A 120 13.11 -6.34 -21.25
N ARG A 121 14.03 -6.19 -20.32
CA ARG A 121 14.63 -7.28 -19.54
C ARG A 121 13.58 -7.96 -18.65
N TYR A 122 12.76 -7.19 -17.93
CA TYR A 122 11.70 -7.71 -17.06
C TYR A 122 10.66 -8.49 -17.87
N ARG A 123 10.25 -7.98 -19.04
CA ARG A 123 9.32 -8.69 -19.93
C ARG A 123 9.88 -10.04 -20.41
N ARG A 124 11.16 -10.07 -20.83
CA ARG A 124 11.81 -11.33 -21.26
C ARG A 124 11.90 -12.34 -20.11
N LEU A 125 12.29 -11.87 -18.93
CA LEU A 125 12.45 -12.73 -17.76
C LEU A 125 11.07 -13.26 -17.29
N ALA A 126 10.04 -12.42 -17.27
CA ALA A 126 8.68 -12.84 -16.95
C ALA A 126 8.18 -13.95 -17.89
N ALA A 127 8.34 -13.78 -19.21
CA ALA A 127 7.95 -14.79 -20.20
C ALA A 127 8.72 -16.11 -20.02
N ARG A 128 9.98 -16.03 -19.62
CA ARG A 128 10.80 -17.21 -19.37
C ARG A 128 10.41 -17.97 -18.11
N LEU A 129 10.07 -17.26 -17.04
CA LEU A 129 9.59 -17.87 -15.80
C LEU A 129 8.19 -18.50 -15.96
N GLU A 130 7.34 -17.98 -16.86
CA GLU A 130 6.06 -18.59 -17.17
C GLU A 130 6.16 -19.93 -17.89
N SER A 131 7.20 -20.08 -18.72
CA SER A 131 7.42 -21.35 -19.44
C SER A 131 7.98 -22.44 -18.54
N ARG A 132 8.43 -22.13 -17.32
CA ARG A 132 8.91 -23.09 -16.32
C ARG A 132 7.71 -23.55 -15.49
N LEU A 133 7.54 -24.87 -15.38
CA LEU A 133 6.43 -25.49 -14.66
C LEU A 133 6.52 -25.33 -13.13
N GLU A 134 7.69 -25.01 -12.61
CA GLU A 134 7.95 -24.87 -11.17
C GLU A 134 7.94 -23.40 -10.75
N ARG A 135 7.02 -23.05 -9.86
CA ARG A 135 6.76 -21.66 -9.40
C ARG A 135 7.88 -21.03 -8.55
N HIS A 136 8.92 -21.76 -8.20
CA HIS A 136 10.00 -21.35 -7.29
C HIS A 136 11.39 -21.62 -7.86
N ASP A 137 11.56 -21.58 -9.18
CA ASP A 137 12.89 -21.66 -9.76
C ASP A 137 13.74 -20.47 -9.28
N LEU A 138 14.81 -20.78 -8.61
CA LEU A 138 15.82 -19.78 -8.27
C LEU A 138 16.38 -19.19 -9.58
N LEU A 139 16.50 -17.88 -9.60
CA LEU A 139 17.18 -17.21 -10.70
C LEU A 139 18.64 -17.62 -10.73
N SER A 140 19.20 -17.77 -11.93
CA SER A 140 20.66 -17.86 -12.08
C SER A 140 21.32 -16.56 -11.62
N THR A 141 22.62 -16.58 -11.31
CA THR A 141 23.38 -15.40 -10.90
C THR A 141 23.22 -14.25 -11.91
N ASP A 142 23.36 -14.56 -13.22
CA ASP A 142 23.18 -13.57 -14.29
C ASP A 142 21.75 -12.98 -14.33
N GLU A 143 20.74 -13.76 -13.95
CA GLU A 143 19.36 -13.29 -13.86
C GLU A 143 19.14 -12.42 -12.62
N GLN A 144 19.79 -12.74 -11.51
CA GLN A 144 19.78 -11.91 -10.31
C GLN A 144 20.46 -10.57 -10.57
N ASP A 145 21.67 -10.57 -11.15
CA ASP A 145 22.37 -9.35 -11.54
C ASP A 145 21.53 -8.49 -12.51
N ALA A 146 20.74 -9.16 -13.34
CA ALA A 146 19.89 -8.50 -14.32
C ALA A 146 18.72 -7.70 -13.72
N ILE A 147 18.28 -7.99 -12.51
CA ILE A 147 17.12 -7.35 -11.87
C ILE A 147 17.50 -6.48 -10.66
N ASP A 148 18.73 -6.61 -10.12
CA ASP A 148 19.14 -6.04 -8.85
C ASP A 148 19.03 -4.52 -8.74
N GLU A 149 19.17 -3.79 -9.85
CA GLU A 149 19.14 -2.33 -9.81
C GLU A 149 17.76 -1.74 -9.50
N ALA A 150 16.71 -2.35 -10.01
CA ALA A 150 15.36 -1.77 -9.95
C ALA A 150 14.33 -2.70 -9.31
N TYR A 151 14.55 -4.02 -9.28
CA TYR A 151 13.61 -4.97 -8.71
C TYR A 151 13.51 -4.82 -7.20
N ASP A 152 12.29 -4.90 -6.69
CA ASP A 152 11.98 -4.76 -5.26
C ASP A 152 12.46 -3.43 -4.63
N ARG A 153 12.65 -2.40 -5.46
CA ARG A 153 13.12 -1.07 -5.09
C ARG A 153 12.06 -0.01 -5.33
N ILE A 154 12.14 1.07 -4.56
CA ILE A 154 11.38 2.29 -4.84
C ILE A 154 12.09 3.06 -5.95
N ILE A 155 11.47 3.08 -7.11
CA ILE A 155 11.97 3.84 -8.28
C ILE A 155 11.36 5.23 -8.29
N HIS A 156 10.08 5.33 -7.98
CA HIS A 156 9.33 6.57 -7.94
C HIS A 156 8.24 6.52 -6.87
N LEU A 157 8.15 7.59 -6.08
CA LEU A 157 7.01 7.87 -5.21
C LEU A 157 6.38 9.18 -5.65
N ARG A 158 5.12 9.12 -6.05
CA ARG A 158 4.37 10.30 -6.44
C ARG A 158 4.11 11.20 -5.22
N PRO A 159 4.54 12.47 -5.21
CA PRO A 159 4.16 13.42 -4.18
C PRO A 159 2.64 13.58 -4.12
N THR A 160 2.04 13.36 -2.95
CA THR A 160 0.58 13.39 -2.77
C THR A 160 0.27 14.08 -1.43
N PRO A 161 0.22 15.43 -1.42
CA PRO A 161 0.02 16.22 -0.22
C PRO A 161 -1.38 16.06 0.36
N CYS A 162 -1.58 16.53 1.59
CA CYS A 162 -2.92 16.69 2.16
C CYS A 162 -3.77 17.62 1.29
N VAL A 163 -5.07 17.39 1.30
CA VAL A 163 -6.07 18.23 0.62
C VAL A 163 -6.97 18.93 1.64
N ALA A 164 -7.55 20.05 1.27
CA ALA A 164 -8.43 20.79 2.17
C ALA A 164 -9.65 19.97 2.60
N GLN A 165 -10.21 19.20 1.69
CA GLN A 165 -11.36 18.34 1.93
C GLN A 165 -11.09 16.94 1.37
N ALA A 166 -10.76 15.99 2.26
CA ALA A 166 -10.47 14.61 1.85
C ALA A 166 -11.75 13.78 1.63
N PHE A 167 -12.80 14.05 2.34
CA PHE A 167 -14.06 13.29 2.30
C PHE A 167 -15.19 14.10 1.65
N SER A 168 -16.18 13.40 1.10
CA SER A 168 -17.43 14.05 0.75
C SER A 168 -18.19 14.49 2.01
N SER A 169 -19.13 15.42 1.87
CA SER A 169 -19.82 16.05 3.01
C SER A 169 -20.61 15.06 3.86
N HIS A 170 -21.12 13.97 3.29
CA HIS A 170 -21.91 12.96 3.99
C HIS A 170 -21.10 11.76 4.51
N ALA A 171 -19.90 11.53 4.00
CA ALA A 171 -19.15 10.29 4.21
C ALA A 171 -18.80 10.03 5.68
N LEU A 172 -18.26 11.03 6.37
CA LEU A 172 -17.89 10.88 7.78
C LEU A 172 -19.08 10.66 8.69
N ALA A 173 -20.20 11.37 8.43
CA ALA A 173 -21.42 11.18 9.18
C ALA A 173 -21.99 9.76 8.98
N ALA A 174 -21.92 9.24 7.76
CA ALA A 174 -22.34 7.87 7.46
C ALA A 174 -21.42 6.83 8.09
N ALA A 175 -20.10 7.02 8.05
CA ALA A 175 -19.13 6.10 8.63
C ALA A 175 -19.23 5.97 10.16
N ARG A 176 -19.65 7.02 10.84
CA ARG A 176 -19.76 7.08 12.31
C ARG A 176 -21.11 6.68 12.85
N ARG A 177 -22.11 6.44 11.99
CA ARG A 177 -23.41 5.91 12.43
C ARG A 177 -23.25 4.47 12.94
N PRO A 178 -24.08 4.07 13.92
CA PRO A 178 -24.17 2.67 14.30
C PRO A 178 -24.44 1.80 13.07
N PRO A 179 -23.73 0.68 12.92
CA PRO A 179 -23.97 -0.22 11.79
C PRO A 179 -25.39 -0.81 11.88
N PRO A 180 -26.03 -1.11 10.75
CA PRO A 180 -27.29 -1.84 10.74
C PRO A 180 -27.11 -3.25 11.33
N THR A 181 -28.20 -3.95 11.64
CA THR A 181 -28.18 -5.29 12.28
C THR A 181 -27.29 -6.30 11.57
N HIS A 182 -27.19 -6.24 10.23
CA HIS A 182 -26.30 -7.10 9.45
C HIS A 182 -24.80 -6.72 9.56
N GLY A 183 -24.47 -5.59 10.23
CA GLY A 183 -23.07 -5.20 10.51
C GLY A 183 -22.28 -4.63 9.33
N ILE A 184 -22.91 -4.31 8.19
CA ILE A 184 -22.25 -3.83 6.98
C ILE A 184 -22.79 -2.45 6.61
N VAL A 185 -21.90 -1.46 6.44
CA VAL A 185 -22.23 -0.11 5.97
C VAL A 185 -21.60 0.10 4.60
N VAL A 186 -22.39 0.55 3.63
CA VAL A 186 -21.92 0.91 2.28
C VAL A 186 -22.08 2.41 2.09
N ILE A 187 -21.01 3.08 1.67
CA ILE A 187 -20.97 4.54 1.48
C ILE A 187 -20.43 4.80 0.09
N ASP A 188 -21.25 5.33 -0.78
CA ASP A 188 -20.82 5.80 -2.09
C ASP A 188 -20.24 7.21 -2.00
N ASP A 189 -19.41 7.57 -2.97
CA ASP A 189 -18.75 8.87 -3.04
C ASP A 189 -18.05 9.24 -1.72
N PHE A 190 -17.24 8.29 -1.20
CA PHE A 190 -16.62 8.39 0.11
C PHE A 190 -15.59 9.51 0.21
N LEU A 191 -14.68 9.58 -0.75
CA LEU A 191 -13.70 10.66 -0.85
C LEU A 191 -14.26 11.83 -1.67
N SER A 192 -13.70 13.02 -1.46
CA SER A 192 -13.90 14.11 -2.42
C SER A 192 -13.31 13.72 -3.79
N PRO A 193 -13.80 14.27 -4.91
CA PRO A 193 -13.28 13.94 -6.23
C PRO A 193 -11.77 14.18 -6.36
N HIS A 194 -11.26 15.24 -5.73
CA HIS A 194 -9.85 15.58 -5.74
C HIS A 194 -9.01 14.57 -4.93
N ALA A 195 -9.46 14.20 -3.73
CA ALA A 195 -8.77 13.20 -2.92
C ALA A 195 -8.76 11.82 -3.59
N LEU A 196 -9.84 11.44 -4.24
CA LEU A 196 -9.94 10.20 -5.00
C LEU A 196 -8.92 10.15 -6.15
N ASP A 197 -8.87 11.19 -6.98
CA ASP A 197 -7.95 11.28 -8.12
C ASP A 197 -6.49 11.23 -7.64
N GLU A 198 -6.15 11.99 -6.61
CA GLU A 198 -4.81 12.04 -6.05
C GLU A 198 -4.36 10.68 -5.46
N LEU A 199 -5.23 9.98 -4.69
CA LEU A 199 -4.90 8.65 -4.16
C LEU A 199 -4.84 7.58 -5.25
N TRP A 200 -5.72 7.63 -6.24
CA TRP A 200 -5.65 6.73 -7.38
C TRP A 200 -4.34 6.92 -8.15
N ARG A 201 -3.97 8.16 -8.47
CA ARG A 201 -2.69 8.47 -9.13
C ARG A 201 -1.50 8.04 -8.28
N PHE A 202 -1.54 8.25 -6.97
CA PHE A 202 -0.50 7.76 -6.08
C PHE A 202 -0.31 6.25 -6.23
N CYS A 203 -1.38 5.47 -6.20
CA CYS A 203 -1.34 4.01 -6.36
C CYS A 203 -0.83 3.56 -7.73
N VAL A 204 -1.19 4.27 -8.80
CA VAL A 204 -0.81 3.90 -10.16
C VAL A 204 0.63 4.32 -10.48
N GLN A 205 1.06 5.48 -9.97
CA GLN A 205 2.36 6.05 -10.32
C GLN A 205 3.48 5.69 -9.34
N SER A 206 3.19 5.24 -8.11
CA SER A 206 4.24 4.89 -7.15
C SER A 206 4.64 3.43 -7.24
N THR A 207 5.95 3.15 -7.23
CA THR A 207 6.52 1.79 -7.30
C THR A 207 6.58 1.16 -5.90
N ILE A 208 5.41 0.77 -5.38
CA ILE A 208 5.18 0.36 -3.99
C ILE A 208 4.58 -1.04 -3.84
N TRP A 209 4.39 -1.76 -4.93
CA TRP A 209 3.67 -3.03 -4.98
C TRP A 209 4.59 -4.23 -4.71
N PHE A 210 5.12 -4.34 -3.48
CA PHE A 210 6.15 -5.31 -3.12
C PHE A 210 5.62 -6.65 -2.62
N GLY A 211 4.42 -6.66 -2.04
CA GLY A 211 3.80 -7.90 -1.56
C GLY A 211 3.18 -8.69 -2.71
N GLU A 212 3.44 -9.98 -2.74
CA GLU A 212 2.79 -10.90 -3.67
C GLU A 212 1.82 -11.81 -2.91
N GLN A 213 0.62 -11.96 -3.44
CA GLN A 213 -0.44 -12.79 -2.89
C GLN A 213 -0.93 -13.79 -3.95
N GLY A 214 -1.67 -14.79 -3.52
CA GLY A 214 -2.20 -15.80 -4.44
C GLY A 214 -2.91 -15.21 -5.66
N HIS A 215 -2.86 -15.93 -6.77
CA HIS A 215 -3.48 -15.58 -8.05
C HIS A 215 -2.93 -14.29 -8.70
N GLY A 216 -1.67 -13.95 -8.46
CA GLY A 216 -1.02 -12.77 -9.08
C GLY A 216 -1.49 -11.42 -8.52
N ARG A 217 -2.15 -11.42 -7.37
CA ARG A 217 -2.52 -10.20 -6.66
C ARG A 217 -1.30 -9.59 -5.98
N LEU A 218 -1.13 -8.29 -6.09
CA LEU A 218 -0.07 -7.54 -5.43
C LEU A 218 -0.60 -6.75 -4.25
N ALA A 219 0.24 -6.55 -3.25
CA ALA A 219 -0.07 -5.74 -2.08
C ALA A 219 0.97 -4.64 -1.88
N ALA A 220 0.49 -3.50 -1.41
CA ALA A 220 1.31 -2.41 -0.91
C ALA A 220 0.96 -2.16 0.56
N THR A 221 1.96 -2.03 1.41
CA THR A 221 1.79 -1.84 2.84
C THR A 221 2.41 -0.54 3.31
N TYR A 222 1.93 -0.05 4.44
CA TYR A 222 2.34 1.22 5.01
C TYR A 222 3.86 1.32 5.19
N ASP A 223 4.49 0.26 5.68
CA ASP A 223 5.93 0.22 5.96
C ASP A 223 6.80 0.03 4.70
N HIS A 224 6.18 -0.19 3.54
CA HIS A 224 6.86 -0.42 2.26
C HIS A 224 6.49 0.61 1.19
N GLY A 225 6.16 1.83 1.60
CA GLY A 225 5.92 2.94 0.68
C GLY A 225 4.46 3.24 0.36
N PHE A 226 3.51 2.42 0.81
CA PHE A 226 2.10 2.79 0.71
C PHE A 226 1.75 3.80 1.79
N ASN A 227 2.40 4.96 1.72
CA ASN A 227 2.21 6.07 2.65
C ASN A 227 2.45 7.40 1.91
N CYS A 228 1.56 8.34 2.09
CA CYS A 228 1.68 9.72 1.65
C CYS A 228 0.84 10.59 2.60
N PRO A 229 1.07 11.92 2.66
CA PRO A 229 0.30 12.81 3.53
C PRO A 229 -1.21 12.66 3.39
N LEU A 230 -1.73 12.56 2.17
CA LEU A 230 -3.16 12.38 1.94
C LEU A 230 -3.68 11.03 2.44
N LEU A 231 -2.95 9.92 2.25
CA LEU A 231 -3.35 8.62 2.78
C LEU A 231 -3.42 8.63 4.31
N VAL A 232 -2.43 9.26 4.96
CA VAL A 232 -2.41 9.44 6.42
C VAL A 232 -3.62 10.27 6.86
N GLN A 233 -3.89 11.39 6.17
CA GLN A 233 -5.06 12.24 6.41
C GLN A 233 -6.37 11.46 6.30
N VAL A 234 -6.53 10.65 5.26
CA VAL A 234 -7.73 9.81 5.05
C VAL A 234 -7.84 8.77 6.15
N ALA A 235 -6.79 7.97 6.37
CA ALA A 235 -6.82 6.88 7.33
C ALA A 235 -7.14 7.34 8.76
N HIS A 236 -6.66 8.51 9.17
CA HIS A 236 -6.99 9.08 10.47
C HIS A 236 -8.31 9.86 10.49
N GLY A 237 -8.69 10.45 9.36
CA GLY A 237 -9.90 11.28 9.26
C GLY A 237 -11.21 10.52 9.44
N VAL A 238 -11.25 9.21 9.10
CA VAL A 238 -12.51 8.43 9.15
C VAL A 238 -13.12 8.43 10.53
N PHE A 239 -12.34 8.09 11.55
CA PHE A 239 -12.80 7.99 12.93
C PHE A 239 -12.13 8.99 13.89
N GLY A 240 -11.11 9.70 13.45
CA GLY A 240 -10.34 10.59 14.32
C GLY A 240 -9.72 9.81 15.47
N ASP A 241 -9.96 10.30 16.71
CA ASP A 241 -9.48 9.66 17.93
C ASP A 241 -10.45 8.59 18.47
N ASP A 242 -11.63 8.45 17.87
CA ASP A 242 -12.65 7.49 18.34
C ASP A 242 -12.19 6.03 18.16
N ARG A 243 -11.28 5.79 17.19
CA ARG A 243 -10.73 4.45 16.94
C ARG A 243 -9.26 4.50 16.55
N GLN A 244 -8.47 3.64 17.17
CA GLN A 244 -7.07 3.47 16.82
C GLN A 244 -6.94 2.80 15.44
N LEU A 245 -6.17 3.41 14.52
CA LEU A 245 -5.77 2.78 13.28
C LEU A 245 -4.75 1.67 13.57
N LEU A 246 -5.04 0.44 13.14
CA LEU A 246 -4.17 -0.73 13.31
C LEU A 246 -3.30 -1.01 12.08
N GLY A 247 -3.78 -0.64 10.89
CA GLY A 247 -3.03 -0.84 9.66
C GLY A 247 -3.74 -0.32 8.42
N VAL A 248 -2.94 -0.07 7.39
CA VAL A 248 -3.41 0.34 6.06
C VAL A 248 -2.66 -0.49 5.02
N ARG A 249 -3.38 -1.00 4.06
CA ARG A 249 -2.80 -1.71 2.91
C ARG A 249 -3.61 -1.42 1.64
N ALA A 250 -2.96 -1.57 0.48
CA ALA A 250 -3.65 -1.63 -0.79
C ALA A 250 -3.47 -3.01 -1.43
N GLY A 251 -4.48 -3.44 -2.18
CA GLY A 251 -4.43 -4.60 -3.07
C GLY A 251 -4.56 -4.14 -4.52
N LYS A 252 -3.75 -4.70 -5.41
CA LYS A 252 -3.84 -4.53 -6.86
C LYS A 252 -4.09 -5.88 -7.50
N HIS A 253 -5.20 -6.01 -8.18
CA HIS A 253 -5.66 -7.29 -8.72
C HIS A 253 -5.31 -7.41 -10.20
N PRO A 254 -5.02 -8.64 -10.68
CA PRO A 254 -4.89 -8.87 -12.10
C PRO A 254 -6.21 -8.57 -12.83
N PRO A 255 -6.20 -8.34 -14.15
CA PRO A 255 -7.39 -7.98 -14.93
C PRO A 255 -8.54 -8.99 -14.79
N ARG A 256 -8.20 -10.26 -14.63
CA ARG A 256 -9.17 -11.34 -14.36
C ARG A 256 -8.77 -12.09 -13.11
N LEU A 257 -9.69 -12.19 -12.18
CA LEU A 257 -9.53 -12.94 -10.95
C LEU A 257 -10.77 -13.82 -10.74
N PRO A 258 -10.62 -15.11 -10.44
CA PRO A 258 -11.72 -15.91 -9.89
C PRO A 258 -12.10 -15.35 -8.52
N GLY A 259 -13.33 -15.56 -8.07
CA GLY A 259 -13.74 -15.20 -6.73
C GLY A 259 -12.85 -15.85 -5.68
N GLU A 260 -12.60 -15.14 -4.60
CA GLU A 260 -11.79 -15.64 -3.48
C GLU A 260 -12.62 -16.45 -2.50
N SER A 261 -11.99 -17.39 -1.81
CA SER A 261 -12.56 -18.04 -0.65
C SER A 261 -12.84 -17.00 0.44
N LEU A 262 -13.97 -17.14 1.13
CA LEU A 262 -14.31 -16.25 2.23
C LEU A 262 -13.43 -16.56 3.44
N HIS A 263 -12.78 -15.56 3.97
CA HIS A 263 -11.97 -15.65 5.18
C HIS A 263 -12.26 -14.46 6.10
N GLY A 264 -12.25 -14.68 7.39
CA GLY A 264 -12.35 -13.65 8.41
C GLY A 264 -11.54 -14.11 9.60
N ALA A 265 -10.59 -13.33 10.04
CA ALA A 265 -9.70 -13.78 11.11
C ALA A 265 -9.16 -12.64 11.99
N VAL A 266 -9.41 -11.39 11.67
CA VAL A 266 -8.80 -10.26 12.38
C VAL A 266 -9.87 -9.49 13.14
N GLU A 267 -9.64 -9.24 14.42
CA GLU A 267 -10.52 -8.40 15.23
C GLU A 267 -10.37 -6.93 14.83
N GLY A 268 -11.48 -6.25 14.66
CA GLY A 268 -11.52 -4.82 14.35
C GLY A 268 -12.60 -4.44 13.36
N LEU A 269 -12.64 -3.16 13.05
CA LEU A 269 -13.50 -2.60 12.01
C LEU A 269 -12.66 -2.39 10.75
N LYS A 270 -13.07 -3.01 9.66
CA LYS A 270 -12.44 -2.85 8.34
C LYS A 270 -13.20 -1.82 7.52
N VAL A 271 -12.46 -0.91 6.91
CA VAL A 271 -12.94 -0.02 5.86
C VAL A 271 -12.24 -0.41 4.58
N GLN A 272 -13.00 -0.84 3.57
CA GLN A 272 -12.49 -1.19 2.24
C GLN A 272 -13.02 -0.20 1.22
N LEU A 273 -12.11 0.43 0.46
CA LEU A 273 -12.38 1.48 -0.51
C LEU A 273 -11.84 1.08 -1.87
N TRP A 274 -12.58 1.32 -2.96
CA TRP A 274 -12.13 1.08 -4.33
C TRP A 274 -11.78 2.38 -5.04
N LEU A 275 -10.61 2.39 -5.71
CA LEU A 275 -10.06 3.60 -6.34
C LEU A 275 -10.15 3.60 -7.87
N THR A 276 -10.11 2.42 -8.52
CA THR A 276 -10.06 2.34 -9.98
C THR A 276 -11.36 2.84 -10.61
N PRO A 277 -11.32 3.62 -11.71
CA PRO A 277 -12.52 4.09 -12.40
C PRO A 277 -13.48 2.96 -12.81
N ASP A 278 -14.79 3.18 -12.68
CA ASP A 278 -15.84 2.22 -13.08
C ASP A 278 -15.72 1.82 -14.55
N THR A 279 -15.25 2.72 -15.41
CA THR A 279 -15.03 2.46 -16.84
C THR A 279 -13.95 1.41 -17.13
N ALA A 280 -13.11 1.10 -16.15
CA ALA A 280 -12.12 0.02 -16.25
C ALA A 280 -12.73 -1.37 -16.00
N ASN A 281 -13.85 -1.45 -15.29
CA ASN A 281 -14.56 -2.71 -15.02
C ASN A 281 -15.42 -3.11 -16.23
N LEU A 282 -15.05 -4.19 -16.88
CA LEU A 282 -15.72 -4.72 -18.07
C LEU A 282 -16.95 -5.57 -17.76
N ASP A 283 -17.15 -5.92 -16.48
CA ASP A 283 -18.32 -6.67 -16.00
C ASP A 283 -18.82 -6.02 -14.69
N GLN A 284 -19.74 -5.09 -14.81
CA GLN A 284 -20.25 -4.29 -13.67
C GLN A 284 -20.97 -5.14 -12.60
N ALA A 285 -21.39 -6.36 -12.92
CA ALA A 285 -21.95 -7.29 -11.95
C ALA A 285 -20.88 -7.93 -11.05
N LYS A 286 -19.61 -7.79 -11.41
CA LYS A 286 -18.46 -8.39 -10.75
C LYS A 286 -17.49 -7.34 -10.19
N GLY A 287 -16.41 -7.79 -9.59
CA GLY A 287 -15.34 -6.92 -9.09
C GLY A 287 -15.56 -6.38 -7.69
N GLY A 288 -16.66 -6.68 -7.06
CA GLY A 288 -17.00 -6.18 -5.73
C GLY A 288 -16.47 -7.05 -4.57
N LEU A 289 -17.25 -7.14 -3.50
CA LEU A 289 -16.94 -7.87 -2.27
C LEU A 289 -18.09 -8.84 -1.93
N VAL A 290 -17.73 -10.01 -1.45
CA VAL A 290 -18.68 -10.98 -0.89
C VAL A 290 -18.44 -11.03 0.62
N ILE A 291 -19.50 -10.87 1.42
CA ILE A 291 -19.42 -10.91 2.90
C ILE A 291 -20.52 -11.82 3.40
N ARG A 292 -20.19 -12.68 4.37
CA ARG A 292 -21.18 -13.40 5.18
C ARG A 292 -21.50 -12.55 6.40
N ASP A 293 -22.74 -12.05 6.47
CA ASP A 293 -23.19 -11.18 7.54
C ASP A 293 -23.37 -11.91 8.90
N HIS A 294 -23.72 -11.17 9.96
CA HIS A 294 -23.96 -11.74 11.30
C HIS A 294 -25.12 -12.74 11.35
N GLU A 295 -26.02 -12.69 10.38
CA GLU A 295 -27.16 -13.63 10.25
C GLU A 295 -26.81 -14.87 9.41
N GLY A 296 -25.53 -14.98 8.98
CA GLY A 296 -25.03 -16.08 8.16
C GLY A 296 -25.38 -15.98 6.67
N ARG A 297 -26.02 -14.89 6.24
CA ARG A 297 -26.39 -14.67 4.83
C ARG A 297 -25.23 -14.12 4.03
N THR A 298 -25.06 -14.63 2.82
CA THR A 298 -24.07 -14.11 1.88
C THR A 298 -24.60 -12.86 1.19
N ARG A 299 -23.86 -11.76 1.32
CA ARG A 299 -24.14 -10.48 0.66
C ARG A 299 -23.10 -10.17 -0.37
N HIS A 300 -23.58 -9.77 -1.55
CA HIS A 300 -22.74 -9.29 -2.64
C HIS A 300 -22.79 -7.77 -2.68
N ILE A 301 -21.65 -7.12 -2.48
CA ILE A 301 -21.51 -5.66 -2.59
C ILE A 301 -20.90 -5.37 -3.97
N PRO A 302 -21.66 -4.80 -4.92
CA PRO A 302 -21.14 -4.52 -6.26
C PRO A 302 -19.97 -3.53 -6.22
N TYR A 303 -19.03 -3.71 -7.15
CA TYR A 303 -17.97 -2.74 -7.37
C TYR A 303 -18.54 -1.37 -7.78
N ARG A 304 -17.96 -0.32 -7.21
CA ARG A 304 -18.14 1.06 -7.66
C ARG A 304 -16.93 1.87 -7.24
N GLN A 305 -16.38 2.66 -8.14
CA GLN A 305 -15.33 3.62 -7.77
C GLN A 305 -15.80 4.51 -6.62
N ASN A 306 -14.90 4.82 -5.69
CA ASN A 306 -15.18 5.67 -4.53
C ASN A 306 -16.24 5.12 -3.56
N ARG A 307 -16.55 3.83 -3.63
CA ARG A 307 -17.39 3.15 -2.65
C ARG A 307 -16.53 2.64 -1.51
N ALA A 308 -16.88 3.01 -0.27
CA ALA A 308 -16.34 2.42 0.95
C ALA A 308 -17.33 1.42 1.55
N VAL A 309 -16.80 0.28 2.02
CA VAL A 309 -17.56 -0.74 2.74
C VAL A 309 -16.95 -0.89 4.12
N LEU A 310 -17.76 -0.66 5.15
CA LEU A 310 -17.36 -0.77 6.55
C LEU A 310 -18.02 -2.00 7.17
N PHE A 311 -17.23 -2.86 7.80
CA PHE A 311 -17.71 -4.08 8.42
C PHE A 311 -16.76 -4.63 9.47
N ASP A 312 -17.28 -5.46 10.39
CA ASP A 312 -16.46 -6.21 11.34
C ASP A 312 -15.51 -7.16 10.58
N ALA A 313 -14.20 -6.99 10.79
CA ALA A 313 -13.19 -7.76 10.06
C ALA A 313 -13.20 -9.28 10.39
N ARG A 314 -13.94 -9.70 11.43
CA ARG A 314 -14.19 -11.11 11.75
C ARG A 314 -15.21 -11.75 10.81
N LEU A 315 -16.06 -10.97 10.14
CA LEU A 315 -17.00 -11.51 9.15
C LEU A 315 -16.22 -12.16 7.99
N ALA A 316 -16.63 -13.35 7.63
CA ALA A 316 -16.04 -14.05 6.48
C ALA A 316 -16.31 -13.24 5.20
N HIS A 317 -15.24 -12.81 4.52
CA HIS A 317 -15.31 -11.97 3.34
C HIS A 317 -14.22 -12.31 2.33
N GLY A 318 -14.47 -11.98 1.08
CA GLY A 318 -13.51 -12.20 0.00
C GLY A 318 -13.85 -11.36 -1.23
N ALA A 319 -12.87 -11.14 -2.11
CA ALA A 319 -13.10 -10.45 -3.37
C ALA A 319 -14.01 -11.29 -4.28
N ALA A 320 -15.02 -10.66 -4.87
CA ALA A 320 -15.78 -11.28 -5.95
C ALA A 320 -14.90 -11.44 -7.19
N SER A 321 -15.26 -12.41 -8.07
CA SER A 321 -14.61 -12.51 -9.39
C SER A 321 -14.62 -11.15 -10.09
N CYS A 322 -13.56 -10.83 -10.87
CA CYS A 322 -13.47 -9.56 -11.56
C CYS A 322 -13.02 -9.71 -13.01
N HIS A 323 -13.39 -8.70 -13.83
CA HIS A 323 -12.93 -8.55 -15.20
C HIS A 323 -12.71 -7.06 -15.49
N PHE A 324 -11.46 -6.64 -15.41
CA PHE A 324 -11.03 -5.26 -15.69
C PHE A 324 -10.24 -5.19 -16.99
N ARG A 325 -10.04 -4.01 -17.54
CA ARG A 325 -9.18 -3.79 -18.70
C ARG A 325 -7.76 -4.23 -18.39
N ASP A 326 -7.09 -4.78 -19.41
CA ASP A 326 -5.73 -5.28 -19.28
C ASP A 326 -4.70 -4.20 -19.61
N ASP A 327 -4.70 -3.14 -18.81
CA ASP A 327 -3.67 -2.11 -18.82
C ASP A 327 -3.31 -1.73 -17.37
N HIS A 328 -2.13 -1.13 -17.20
CA HIS A 328 -1.57 -0.86 -15.87
C HIS A 328 -2.47 0.04 -15.01
N ALA A 329 -3.06 1.09 -15.62
CA ALA A 329 -3.87 2.08 -14.91
C ALA A 329 -5.29 1.58 -14.60
N SER A 330 -5.77 0.59 -15.35
CA SER A 330 -7.10 -0.01 -15.21
C SER A 330 -7.16 -1.19 -14.25
N ALA A 331 -6.02 -1.65 -13.71
CA ALA A 331 -6.00 -2.72 -12.71
C ALA A 331 -6.86 -2.33 -11.49
N ARG A 332 -7.69 -3.26 -11.00
CA ARG A 332 -8.52 -3.02 -9.81
C ARG A 332 -7.66 -2.75 -8.58
N ILE A 333 -7.80 -1.57 -8.00
CA ILE A 333 -7.09 -1.16 -6.78
C ILE A 333 -8.09 -0.99 -5.65
N GLU A 334 -7.81 -1.63 -4.53
CA GLU A 334 -8.54 -1.48 -3.28
C GLU A 334 -7.62 -1.03 -2.16
N VAL A 335 -8.14 -0.19 -1.26
CA VAL A 335 -7.47 0.23 -0.03
C VAL A 335 -8.25 -0.33 1.14
N ALA A 336 -7.56 -1.01 2.04
CA ALA A 336 -8.13 -1.54 3.27
C ALA A 336 -7.47 -0.85 4.48
N MET A 337 -8.29 -0.27 5.34
CA MET A 337 -7.91 0.32 6.62
C MET A 337 -8.54 -0.51 7.73
N LEU A 338 -7.74 -0.91 8.70
CA LEU A 338 -8.18 -1.67 9.86
C LEU A 338 -8.10 -0.81 11.11
N TYR A 339 -9.18 -0.76 11.87
CA TYR A 339 -9.27 0.00 13.12
C TYR A 339 -9.59 -0.93 14.30
N ALA A 340 -9.15 -0.56 15.49
CA ALA A 340 -9.49 -1.28 16.72
C ALA A 340 -11.01 -1.37 16.92
N GLY A 341 -11.48 -2.50 17.40
CA GLY A 341 -12.83 -2.69 17.88
C GLY A 341 -13.11 -1.82 19.12
N THR A 342 -14.37 -1.68 19.50
CA THR A 342 -14.81 -0.88 20.67
C THR A 342 -14.50 -1.54 22.02
N GLY A 343 -13.80 -2.68 22.05
CA GLY A 343 -13.46 -3.44 23.26
C GLY A 343 -11.94 -3.53 23.46
N GLY A 344 -11.39 -2.76 24.41
CA GLY A 344 -10.14 -3.01 25.11
C GLY A 344 -8.85 -2.71 24.34
N TYR A 345 -8.03 -1.84 24.90
CA TYR A 345 -6.64 -1.66 24.52
C TYR A 345 -5.82 -2.93 24.82
N SER A 346 -5.51 -3.72 23.81
CA SER A 346 -4.45 -4.72 23.91
C SER A 346 -3.23 -4.24 23.11
N THR A 347 -2.05 -4.39 23.72
CA THR A 347 -0.77 -3.86 23.25
C THR A 347 -0.38 -4.27 21.83
N PRO A 348 0.21 -3.37 21.03
CA PRO A 348 0.36 -3.51 19.56
C PRO A 348 1.42 -4.48 19.06
N SER A 349 2.26 -5.09 19.89
CA SER A 349 3.54 -5.66 19.41
C SER A 349 3.48 -7.06 18.80
N SER A 350 2.37 -7.79 18.91
CA SER A 350 2.30 -9.19 18.41
C SER A 350 1.33 -9.43 17.24
N ARG A 351 0.56 -8.41 16.81
CA ARG A 351 -0.53 -8.60 15.83
C ARG A 351 -0.25 -8.10 14.40
N MET A 352 0.80 -7.29 14.17
CA MET A 352 1.14 -6.85 12.81
C MET A 352 1.71 -7.97 11.93
N ALA A 353 2.31 -8.99 12.52
CA ALA A 353 2.81 -10.15 11.79
C ALA A 353 1.69 -11.03 11.18
N ALA A 354 0.50 -11.03 11.78
CA ALA A 354 -0.63 -11.86 11.33
C ALA A 354 -1.31 -11.35 10.04
N ILE A 355 -1.09 -10.07 9.67
CA ILE A 355 -1.67 -9.49 8.44
C ILE A 355 -0.83 -9.84 7.19
N SER A 356 0.44 -10.25 7.39
CA SER A 356 1.37 -10.58 6.29
C SER A 356 1.49 -12.07 5.97
N SER A 357 0.91 -12.96 6.79
CA SER A 357 1.10 -14.41 6.67
C SER A 357 -0.21 -15.20 6.70
N SER A 358 -1.08 -14.97 5.76
CA SER A 358 -2.09 -15.99 5.39
C SER A 358 -1.78 -16.46 3.96
N PRO A 359 -1.69 -17.77 3.73
CA PRO A 359 -1.25 -18.36 2.47
C PRO A 359 -2.12 -18.03 1.26
#